data_fa063a46c5ff9026c20328a5a41d1d93
#
_entry.id   fa063a46c5ff9026c20328a5a41d1d93
#
_cell.length_a   1.000
_cell.length_b   1.000
_cell.length_c   1.000
_cell.angle_alpha   90.00
_cell.angle_beta   90.00
_cell.angle_gamma   90.00
#
_symmetry.space_group_name_H-M   'P 1'
#
loop_
_entity.id
_entity.type
_entity.pdbx_description
1 polymer ?
#
loop_
_entity_poly.entity_id
_entity_poly.type
_entity_poly.pdbx_seq_one_letter_code
_entity_poly.pdbx_strand_id
1 'polypeptide(L)'
;MSRESSPAEADIRQAIAHLYSDNHALDAAVRQLMQQHSESVTEPIAGVDLDLQRAVRCGFPEVVYGEGKSAETVVQILAAQQAAGQDSLVTRATDEQVAATRREFPGLIHNASARTIRVHQKPVDAELRGGPVFVVTAGSSDRAVAEEALETLLWMRVQCELIQDVGVAGPHRLQRHIPKLQTAVVIVCVAGMEAALPSVLGGYVACPVIGVPTSVGYGASLQGITAMLSMLTCCASNVVCVNIDAGFKGGYVAGLIATRSKD
;
A
#
# COMPACT_ATOMS: atom_id res chain seq x y z
N MET A 1 13.32 -17.51 12.69
CA MET A 1 14.31 -16.43 12.47
C MET A 1 14.10 -15.38 13.54
N SER A 2 15.08 -15.14 14.40
CA SER A 2 15.04 -14.14 15.47
C SER A 2 14.91 -12.75 14.85
N ARG A 3 13.86 -11.99 15.24
CA ARG A 3 13.78 -10.57 14.93
C ARG A 3 15.01 -9.90 15.56
N GLU A 4 15.86 -9.28 14.76
CA GLU A 4 16.87 -8.36 15.30
C GLU A 4 16.14 -7.24 16.03
N SER A 5 16.42 -7.10 17.33
CA SER A 5 15.87 -6.02 18.15
C SER A 5 16.37 -4.67 17.65
N SER A 6 15.50 -3.64 17.68
CA SER A 6 15.95 -2.27 17.37
C SER A 6 17.01 -1.82 18.40
N PRO A 7 17.91 -0.88 18.05
CA PRO A 7 18.88 -0.35 19.02
C PRO A 7 18.22 0.09 20.34
N ALA A 8 17.10 0.81 20.27
CA ALA A 8 16.36 1.25 21.47
C ALA A 8 15.82 0.07 22.30
N GLU A 9 15.35 -1.01 21.66
CA GLU A 9 14.92 -2.22 22.36
C GLU A 9 16.09 -2.94 23.03
N ALA A 10 17.24 -3.00 22.37
CA ALA A 10 18.45 -3.60 22.95
C ALA A 10 18.93 -2.83 24.18
N ASP A 11 18.95 -1.50 24.13
CA ASP A 11 19.33 -0.63 25.24
C ASP A 11 18.39 -0.77 26.45
N ILE A 12 17.06 -0.75 26.21
CA ILE A 12 16.07 -0.96 27.27
C ILE A 12 16.22 -2.37 27.86
N ARG A 13 16.35 -3.40 27.04
CA ARG A 13 16.56 -4.77 27.50
C ARG A 13 17.78 -4.89 28.40
N GLN A 14 18.91 -4.30 28.00
CA GLN A 14 20.13 -4.30 28.79
C GLN A 14 19.96 -3.56 30.11
N ALA A 15 19.30 -2.40 30.11
CA ALA A 15 19.08 -1.57 31.29
C ALA A 15 18.22 -2.24 32.38
N ILE A 16 17.25 -3.07 32.00
CA ILE A 16 16.30 -3.69 32.93
C ILE A 16 16.51 -5.20 33.13
N ALA A 17 17.43 -5.84 32.41
CA ALA A 17 17.65 -7.28 32.47
C ALA A 17 17.89 -7.82 33.88
N HIS A 18 18.56 -7.02 34.74
CA HIS A 18 18.85 -7.40 36.12
C HIS A 18 17.63 -7.40 37.07
N LEU A 19 16.51 -6.84 36.63
CA LEU A 19 15.28 -6.75 37.43
C LEU A 19 14.36 -7.97 37.24
N TYR A 20 14.65 -8.83 36.27
CA TYR A 20 13.78 -9.96 35.90
C TYR A 20 14.54 -11.29 36.01
N SER A 21 13.89 -12.26 36.64
CA SER A 21 14.45 -13.59 36.87
C SER A 21 14.36 -14.53 35.68
N ASP A 22 13.51 -14.21 34.68
CA ASP A 22 13.36 -14.99 33.47
C ASP A 22 13.20 -14.10 32.23
N ASN A 23 13.54 -14.66 31.07
CA ASN A 23 13.51 -13.93 29.81
C ASN A 23 12.07 -13.58 29.34
N HIS A 24 11.06 -14.37 29.72
CA HIS A 24 9.68 -14.12 29.31
C HIS A 24 9.09 -12.87 30.01
N ALA A 25 9.37 -12.72 31.31
CA ALA A 25 9.01 -11.52 32.06
C ALA A 25 9.77 -10.28 31.57
N LEU A 26 11.07 -10.43 31.25
CA LEU A 26 11.87 -9.38 30.63
C LEU A 26 11.29 -8.95 29.27
N ASP A 27 10.93 -9.90 28.42
CA ASP A 27 10.32 -9.60 27.10
C ASP A 27 8.97 -8.87 27.24
N ALA A 28 8.17 -9.22 28.21
CA ALA A 28 6.91 -8.53 28.50
C ALA A 28 7.15 -7.08 28.96
N ALA A 29 8.11 -6.86 29.86
CA ALA A 29 8.46 -5.55 30.36
C ALA A 29 9.08 -4.66 29.28
N VAL A 30 9.97 -5.19 28.45
CA VAL A 30 10.53 -4.47 27.29
C VAL A 30 9.42 -4.05 26.34
N ARG A 31 8.49 -4.95 25.98
CA ARG A 31 7.33 -4.59 25.14
C ARG A 31 6.47 -3.50 25.76
N GLN A 32 6.20 -3.57 27.06
CA GLN A 32 5.41 -2.58 27.76
C GLN A 32 6.10 -1.20 27.81
N LEU A 33 7.41 -1.15 28.07
CA LEU A 33 8.19 0.08 28.07
C LEU A 33 8.31 0.67 26.66
N MET A 34 8.52 -0.16 25.66
CA MET A 34 8.51 0.28 24.26
C MET A 34 7.15 0.86 23.89
N GLN A 35 6.06 0.25 24.31
CA GLN A 35 4.70 0.72 24.04
C GLN A 35 4.43 2.07 24.75
N GLN A 36 4.82 2.22 26.02
CA GLN A 36 4.68 3.48 26.78
C GLN A 36 5.56 4.59 26.19
N HIS A 37 6.78 4.28 25.75
CA HIS A 37 7.65 5.24 25.08
C HIS A 37 7.11 5.66 23.72
N SER A 38 6.34 4.79 23.07
CA SER A 38 5.72 5.00 21.77
C SER A 38 4.47 5.90 21.83
N GLU A 39 3.82 6.02 22.99
CA GLU A 39 2.65 6.89 23.15
C GLU A 39 3.00 8.38 23.14
N SER A 40 4.28 8.74 23.16
CA SER A 40 4.75 10.14 23.33
C SER A 40 5.36 10.79 22.09
N VAL A 41 5.35 10.15 20.90
CA VAL A 41 5.98 10.74 19.70
C VAL A 41 4.93 11.06 18.64
N THR A 42 4.07 12.02 18.96
CA THR A 42 3.41 12.84 17.93
C THR A 42 4.22 14.13 17.83
N GLU A 43 4.93 14.34 16.71
CA GLU A 43 5.51 15.64 16.42
C GLU A 43 4.39 16.57 15.93
N PRO A 44 4.09 17.70 16.63
CA PRO A 44 3.08 18.63 16.16
C PRO A 44 3.62 19.39 14.96
N ILE A 45 3.31 18.90 13.77
CA ILE A 45 3.44 19.66 12.53
C ILE A 45 2.22 20.57 12.46
N ALA A 46 2.39 21.85 12.09
CA ALA A 46 1.32 22.84 12.11
C ALA A 46 0.02 22.32 11.46
N GLY A 47 -0.98 22.00 12.28
CA GLY A 47 -2.29 21.47 11.85
C GLY A 47 -2.32 19.97 11.51
N VAL A 48 -1.27 19.21 11.80
CA VAL A 48 -1.21 17.76 11.56
C VAL A 48 -0.73 17.04 12.81
N ASP A 49 -1.47 16.04 13.24
CA ASP A 49 -1.06 15.08 14.27
C ASP A 49 -0.59 13.81 13.56
N LEU A 50 0.74 13.65 13.44
CA LEU A 50 1.35 12.56 12.65
C LEU A 50 1.53 11.31 13.52
N ASP A 51 0.90 10.21 13.09
CA ASP A 51 0.97 8.90 13.78
C ASP A 51 2.25 8.11 13.41
N LEU A 52 3.37 8.47 14.02
CA LEU A 52 4.64 7.75 13.82
C LEU A 52 4.62 6.33 14.37
N GLN A 53 3.63 5.97 15.21
CA GLN A 53 3.49 4.62 15.77
C GLN A 53 2.65 3.67 14.92
N ARG A 54 2.10 4.15 13.82
CA ARG A 54 1.26 3.33 12.94
C ARG A 54 1.96 2.07 12.45
N ALA A 55 3.25 2.14 12.14
CA ALA A 55 4.03 0.99 11.68
C ALA A 55 4.03 -0.17 12.68
N VAL A 56 4.09 0.13 13.98
CA VAL A 56 4.07 -0.87 15.06
C VAL A 56 2.69 -1.53 15.17
N ARG A 57 1.62 -0.75 15.09
CA ARG A 57 0.24 -1.27 15.23
C ARG A 57 -0.30 -1.89 13.95
N CYS A 58 -0.01 -1.29 12.81
CA CYS A 58 -0.64 -1.62 11.53
C CYS A 58 0.33 -2.30 10.53
N GLY A 59 1.62 -2.44 10.89
CA GLY A 59 2.64 -3.08 10.06
C GLY A 59 3.33 -2.16 9.05
N PHE A 60 2.75 -0.99 8.76
CA PHE A 60 3.28 0.01 7.83
C PHE A 60 3.08 1.43 8.37
N PRO A 61 3.98 2.38 8.03
CA PRO A 61 3.86 3.78 8.43
C PRO A 61 2.56 4.44 7.96
N GLU A 62 2.29 5.63 8.46
CA GLU A 62 1.20 6.46 7.96
C GLU A 62 1.48 6.89 6.52
N VAL A 63 0.45 6.77 5.66
CA VAL A 63 0.52 7.24 4.28
C VAL A 63 -0.07 8.63 4.18
N VAL A 64 0.63 9.52 3.51
CA VAL A 64 0.25 10.92 3.37
C VAL A 64 -0.74 11.08 2.21
N TYR A 65 -1.95 11.53 2.50
CA TYR A 65 -2.89 11.98 1.48
C TYR A 65 -2.53 13.42 1.10
N GLY A 66 -1.97 13.63 -0.09
CA GLY A 66 -1.42 14.91 -0.53
C GLY A 66 -2.49 15.96 -0.85
N GLU A 67 -3.64 15.54 -1.36
CA GLU A 67 -4.70 16.47 -1.76
C GLU A 67 -5.20 17.32 -0.59
N GLY A 68 -5.27 18.63 -0.78
CA GLY A 68 -5.65 19.59 0.25
C GLY A 68 -4.55 19.99 1.25
N LYS A 69 -3.36 19.37 1.19
CA LYS A 69 -2.19 19.79 2.00
C LYS A 69 -1.31 20.76 1.24
N SER A 70 -0.70 21.71 1.93
CA SER A 70 0.34 22.55 1.34
C SER A 70 1.60 21.74 1.05
N ALA A 71 2.42 22.23 0.11
CA ALA A 71 3.70 21.59 -0.20
C ALA A 71 4.63 21.55 1.01
N GLU A 72 4.64 22.63 1.80
CA GLU A 72 5.41 22.71 3.05
C GLU A 72 4.98 21.65 4.07
N THR A 73 3.68 21.49 4.28
CA THR A 73 3.14 20.46 5.20
C THR A 73 3.57 19.06 4.76
N VAL A 74 3.49 18.74 3.47
CA VAL A 74 3.95 17.43 2.95
C VAL A 74 5.42 17.22 3.24
N VAL A 75 6.28 18.20 2.97
CA VAL A 75 7.73 18.12 3.22
C VAL A 75 8.01 17.90 4.71
N GLN A 76 7.34 18.63 5.62
CA GLN A 76 7.51 18.48 7.06
C GLN A 76 7.11 17.07 7.54
N ILE A 77 5.99 16.52 7.05
CA ILE A 77 5.56 15.16 7.37
C ILE A 77 6.62 14.15 6.93
N LEU A 78 7.10 14.27 5.69
CA LEU A 78 8.12 13.37 5.16
C LEU A 78 9.42 13.47 5.95
N ALA A 79 9.84 14.68 6.36
CA ALA A 79 11.02 14.88 7.18
C ALA A 79 10.89 14.17 8.55
N ALA A 80 9.72 14.30 9.20
CA ALA A 80 9.45 13.63 10.47
C ALA A 80 9.45 12.09 10.32
N GLN A 81 8.82 11.55 9.26
CA GLN A 81 8.86 10.11 9.00
C GLN A 81 10.30 9.61 8.72
N GLN A 82 11.09 10.37 7.94
CA GLN A 82 12.47 10.01 7.66
C GLN A 82 13.34 10.07 8.93
N ALA A 83 13.15 11.07 9.78
CA ALA A 83 13.82 11.17 11.08
C ALA A 83 13.48 9.99 12.01
N ALA A 84 12.24 9.48 11.92
CA ALA A 84 11.80 8.27 12.62
C ALA A 84 12.22 6.94 11.93
N GLY A 85 13.06 6.99 10.90
CA GLY A 85 13.53 5.81 10.17
C GLY A 85 12.48 5.10 9.33
N GLN A 86 11.42 5.81 8.92
CA GLN A 86 10.28 5.24 8.18
C GLN A 86 10.36 5.57 6.69
N ASP A 87 9.99 4.60 5.85
CA ASP A 87 9.73 4.82 4.43
C ASP A 87 8.41 5.58 4.27
N SER A 88 8.39 6.58 3.37
CA SER A 88 7.23 7.44 3.15
C SER A 88 6.54 7.17 1.82
N LEU A 89 5.22 7.28 1.81
CA LEU A 89 4.38 7.30 0.62
C LEU A 89 3.42 8.48 0.68
N VAL A 90 3.39 9.30 -0.37
CA VAL A 90 2.35 10.31 -0.61
C VAL A 90 1.49 9.85 -1.77
N THR A 91 0.18 9.89 -1.60
CA THR A 91 -0.80 9.67 -2.67
C THR A 91 -1.50 10.97 -3.04
N ARG A 92 -2.03 11.06 -4.25
CA ARG A 92 -2.70 12.28 -4.76
C ARG A 92 -1.82 13.53 -4.67
N ALA A 93 -0.52 13.36 -4.88
CA ALA A 93 0.44 14.46 -4.87
C ALA A 93 0.17 15.45 -6.01
N THR A 94 0.41 16.74 -5.75
CA THR A 94 0.41 17.80 -6.75
C THR A 94 1.83 18.05 -7.28
N ASP A 95 1.95 18.68 -8.45
CA ASP A 95 3.26 19.03 -9.02
C ASP A 95 4.06 19.97 -8.10
N GLU A 96 3.38 20.87 -7.38
CA GLU A 96 3.99 21.76 -6.41
C GLU A 96 4.60 20.96 -5.23
N GLN A 97 3.86 19.99 -4.70
CA GLN A 97 4.35 19.09 -3.65
C GLN A 97 5.53 18.26 -4.12
N VAL A 98 5.49 17.76 -5.36
CA VAL A 98 6.61 17.02 -5.97
C VAL A 98 7.84 17.92 -6.09
N ALA A 99 7.69 19.15 -6.58
CA ALA A 99 8.80 20.08 -6.72
C ALA A 99 9.43 20.46 -5.37
N ALA A 100 8.61 20.73 -4.36
CA ALA A 100 9.08 21.04 -3.00
C ALA A 100 9.79 19.83 -2.36
N THR A 101 9.16 18.65 -2.42
CA THR A 101 9.74 17.43 -1.87
C THR A 101 11.07 17.07 -2.51
N ARG A 102 11.23 17.29 -3.82
CA ARG A 102 12.47 16.97 -4.55
C ARG A 102 13.66 17.83 -4.12
N ARG A 103 13.42 19.04 -3.61
CA ARG A 103 14.49 19.91 -3.10
C ARG A 103 15.12 19.35 -1.82
N GLU A 104 14.28 18.79 -0.92
CA GLU A 104 14.71 18.23 0.36
C GLU A 104 15.13 16.77 0.24
N PHE A 105 14.49 16.02 -0.66
CA PHE A 105 14.71 14.59 -0.88
C PHE A 105 15.06 14.33 -2.36
N PRO A 106 16.31 14.60 -2.82
CA PRO A 106 16.68 14.41 -4.22
C PRO A 106 16.52 12.99 -4.76
N GLY A 107 16.56 11.98 -3.86
CA GLY A 107 16.38 10.56 -4.19
C GLY A 107 14.90 10.09 -4.20
N LEU A 108 13.93 10.99 -4.14
CA LEU A 108 12.53 10.62 -4.23
C LEU A 108 12.18 9.91 -5.55
N ILE A 109 11.27 8.97 -5.48
CA ILE A 109 10.66 8.32 -6.64
C ILE A 109 9.29 8.95 -6.85
N HIS A 110 9.06 9.51 -8.03
CA HIS A 110 7.79 10.13 -8.42
C HIS A 110 7.18 9.38 -9.59
N ASN A 111 5.93 8.98 -9.44
CA ASN A 111 5.09 8.48 -10.53
C ASN A 111 4.01 9.52 -10.84
N ALA A 112 4.16 10.18 -11.99
CA ALA A 112 3.25 11.25 -12.42
C ALA A 112 1.83 10.73 -12.74
N SER A 113 1.72 9.53 -13.33
CA SER A 113 0.44 8.92 -13.66
C SER A 113 -0.36 8.56 -12.39
N ALA A 114 0.30 7.96 -11.41
CA ALA A 114 -0.27 7.60 -10.11
C ALA A 114 -0.41 8.80 -9.16
N ARG A 115 0.23 9.94 -9.45
CA ARG A 115 0.34 11.08 -8.56
C ARG A 115 0.91 10.69 -7.19
N THR A 116 1.99 9.89 -7.17
CA THR A 116 2.60 9.39 -5.94
C THR A 116 4.04 9.84 -5.78
N ILE A 117 4.47 10.01 -4.53
CA ILE A 117 5.86 10.22 -4.15
C ILE A 117 6.25 9.13 -3.16
N ARG A 118 7.39 8.47 -3.40
CA ARG A 118 8.00 7.55 -2.44
C ARG A 118 9.37 8.06 -2.01
N VAL A 119 9.63 8.02 -0.71
CA VAL A 119 10.96 8.30 -0.15
C VAL A 119 11.35 7.11 0.72
N HIS A 120 12.48 6.47 0.40
CA HIS A 120 12.94 5.28 1.07
C HIS A 120 14.17 5.55 1.94
N GLN A 121 14.23 4.92 3.12
CA GLN A 121 15.38 4.90 4.01
C GLN A 121 16.51 3.99 3.51
N LYS A 122 16.13 2.90 2.84
CA LYS A 122 17.05 1.88 2.31
C LYS A 122 16.89 1.78 0.80
N PRO A 123 17.90 1.30 0.06
CA PRO A 123 17.78 1.02 -1.37
C PRO A 123 16.53 0.22 -1.71
N VAL A 124 15.98 0.46 -2.91
CA VAL A 124 14.72 -0.14 -3.38
C VAL A 124 14.84 -1.66 -3.53
N ASP A 125 16.03 -2.18 -3.76
CA ASP A 125 16.40 -3.61 -3.91
C ASP A 125 16.54 -4.37 -2.59
N ALA A 126 16.15 -3.75 -1.46
CA ALA A 126 16.08 -4.46 -0.20
C ALA A 126 15.07 -5.62 -0.25
N GLU A 127 15.26 -6.62 0.62
CA GLU A 127 14.49 -7.87 0.65
C GLU A 127 12.97 -7.66 0.54
N LEU A 128 12.36 -8.39 -0.40
CA LEU A 128 10.91 -8.39 -0.61
C LEU A 128 10.20 -9.14 0.51
N ARG A 129 9.07 -8.59 0.96
CA ARG A 129 8.32 -9.10 2.13
C ARG A 129 7.26 -10.14 1.77
N GLY A 130 6.89 -10.28 0.51
CA GLY A 130 5.85 -11.22 0.08
C GLY A 130 5.51 -11.08 -1.40
N GLY A 131 4.51 -11.80 -1.86
CA GLY A 131 4.04 -11.86 -3.25
C GLY A 131 4.16 -13.25 -3.85
N PRO A 132 3.90 -13.41 -5.16
CA PRO A 132 3.63 -12.34 -6.13
C PRO A 132 2.21 -11.76 -6.04
N VAL A 133 2.11 -10.46 -6.22
CA VAL A 133 0.85 -9.72 -6.39
C VAL A 133 0.78 -9.19 -7.81
N PHE A 134 -0.33 -9.40 -8.48
CA PHE A 134 -0.55 -8.81 -9.81
C PHE A 134 -1.59 -7.70 -9.71
N VAL A 135 -1.25 -6.55 -10.30
CA VAL A 135 -2.21 -5.46 -10.55
C VAL A 135 -2.66 -5.60 -11.99
N VAL A 136 -3.96 -5.72 -12.23
CA VAL A 136 -4.53 -6.02 -13.55
C VAL A 136 -5.51 -4.93 -13.94
N THR A 137 -5.40 -4.35 -15.17
CA THR A 137 -6.36 -3.35 -15.64
C THR A 137 -7.25 -3.87 -16.76
N ALA A 138 -8.51 -3.44 -16.77
CA ALA A 138 -9.42 -3.71 -17.88
C ALA A 138 -9.04 -2.89 -19.12
N GLY A 139 -8.83 -1.60 -18.97
CA GLY A 139 -8.45 -0.70 -20.05
C GLY A 139 -7.18 0.10 -19.74
N SER A 140 -6.64 0.74 -20.77
CA SER A 140 -5.52 1.66 -20.63
C SER A 140 -5.88 2.94 -19.83
N SER A 141 -7.15 3.30 -19.84
CA SER A 141 -7.65 4.47 -19.07
C SER A 141 -7.67 4.22 -17.55
N ASP A 142 -7.64 2.95 -17.10
CA ASP A 142 -7.59 2.59 -15.68
C ASP A 142 -6.18 2.70 -15.09
N ARG A 143 -5.20 3.00 -15.93
CA ARG A 143 -3.77 2.95 -15.60
C ARG A 143 -3.38 3.77 -14.39
N ALA A 144 -3.90 4.99 -14.25
CA ALA A 144 -3.53 5.88 -13.14
C ALA A 144 -3.86 5.26 -11.76
N VAL A 145 -5.05 4.65 -11.64
CA VAL A 145 -5.49 3.98 -10.42
C VAL A 145 -4.70 2.69 -10.18
N ALA A 146 -4.39 1.95 -11.24
CA ALA A 146 -3.58 0.75 -11.15
C ALA A 146 -2.14 1.04 -10.74
N GLU A 147 -1.54 2.11 -11.27
CA GLU A 147 -0.20 2.54 -10.87
C GLU A 147 -0.17 3.04 -9.42
N GLU A 148 -1.23 3.68 -8.91
CA GLU A 148 -1.33 4.02 -7.48
C GLU A 148 -1.29 2.75 -6.61
N ALA A 149 -1.99 1.69 -7.02
CA ALA A 149 -1.92 0.39 -6.33
C ALA A 149 -0.52 -0.24 -6.41
N LEU A 150 0.11 -0.19 -7.59
CA LEU A 150 1.46 -0.70 -7.82
C LEU A 150 2.50 0.04 -6.96
N GLU A 151 2.46 1.37 -6.95
CA GLU A 151 3.36 2.21 -6.15
C GLU A 151 3.21 1.95 -4.65
N THR A 152 1.98 1.66 -4.21
CA THR A 152 1.70 1.27 -2.83
C THR A 152 2.35 -0.07 -2.49
N LEU A 153 2.23 -1.08 -3.36
CA LEU A 153 2.87 -2.39 -3.18
C LEU A 153 4.40 -2.30 -3.19
N LEU A 154 4.96 -1.49 -4.08
CA LEU A 154 6.41 -1.23 -4.14
C LEU A 154 6.91 -0.54 -2.86
N TRP A 155 6.16 0.43 -2.33
CA TRP A 155 6.46 1.04 -1.04
C TRP A 155 6.40 0.02 0.12
N MET A 156 5.46 -0.90 0.08
CA MET A 156 5.34 -2.01 1.04
C MET A 156 6.41 -3.10 0.84
N ARG A 157 7.25 -2.99 -0.20
CA ARG A 157 8.27 -3.96 -0.60
C ARG A 157 7.71 -5.34 -0.94
N VAL A 158 6.56 -5.36 -1.59
CA VAL A 158 5.90 -6.58 -2.06
C VAL A 158 6.32 -6.85 -3.51
N GLN A 159 6.60 -8.12 -3.82
CA GLN A 159 6.82 -8.54 -5.21
C GLN A 159 5.53 -8.33 -6.00
N CYS A 160 5.55 -7.44 -6.98
CA CYS A 160 4.35 -7.09 -7.75
C CYS A 160 4.66 -6.79 -9.20
N GLU A 161 3.63 -6.93 -10.04
CA GLU A 161 3.72 -6.65 -11.47
C GLU A 161 2.38 -6.12 -11.99
N LEU A 162 2.44 -5.19 -12.96
CA LEU A 162 1.29 -4.62 -13.63
C LEU A 162 1.03 -5.31 -14.98
N ILE A 163 -0.18 -5.83 -15.15
CA ILE A 163 -0.70 -6.40 -16.41
C ILE A 163 -1.82 -5.49 -16.92
N GLN A 164 -1.62 -4.89 -18.08
CA GLN A 164 -2.51 -3.83 -18.56
C GLN A 164 -3.36 -4.29 -19.75
N ASP A 165 -4.53 -3.62 -19.89
CA ASP A 165 -5.41 -3.69 -21.06
C ASP A 165 -5.87 -5.12 -21.41
N VAL A 166 -6.35 -5.85 -20.40
CA VAL A 166 -6.87 -7.22 -20.55
C VAL A 166 -8.39 -7.31 -20.33
N GLY A 167 -9.11 -6.22 -20.67
CA GLY A 167 -10.57 -6.14 -20.53
C GLY A 167 -11.33 -7.21 -21.28
N VAL A 168 -12.54 -7.50 -20.80
CA VAL A 168 -13.41 -8.59 -21.29
C VAL A 168 -13.87 -8.43 -22.75
N ALA A 169 -13.84 -7.22 -23.30
CA ALA A 169 -14.14 -6.96 -24.71
C ALA A 169 -13.13 -7.63 -25.68
N GLY A 170 -11.95 -8.01 -25.17
CA GLY A 170 -10.95 -8.79 -25.89
C GLY A 170 -10.47 -9.98 -25.05
N PRO A 171 -11.27 -11.02 -24.83
CA PRO A 171 -11.03 -12.07 -23.83
C PRO A 171 -9.71 -12.82 -24.04
N HIS A 172 -9.25 -12.93 -25.29
CA HIS A 172 -7.95 -13.53 -25.64
C HIS A 172 -6.76 -12.80 -25.00
N ARG A 173 -6.90 -11.51 -24.66
CA ARG A 173 -5.86 -10.73 -24.00
C ARG A 173 -5.63 -11.24 -22.58
N LEU A 174 -6.70 -11.48 -21.82
CA LEU A 174 -6.62 -12.06 -20.48
C LEU A 174 -6.08 -13.49 -20.51
N GLN A 175 -6.57 -14.31 -21.44
CA GLN A 175 -6.22 -15.74 -21.52
C GLN A 175 -4.72 -16.01 -21.54
N ARG A 176 -3.93 -15.16 -22.21
CA ARG A 176 -2.46 -15.28 -22.27
C ARG A 176 -1.79 -15.17 -20.91
N HIS A 177 -2.41 -14.46 -19.96
CA HIS A 177 -1.86 -14.19 -18.64
C HIS A 177 -2.36 -15.15 -17.56
N ILE A 178 -3.38 -15.98 -17.84
CA ILE A 178 -3.99 -16.88 -16.85
C ILE A 178 -2.95 -17.78 -16.15
N PRO A 179 -2.01 -18.47 -16.86
CA PRO A 179 -1.03 -19.31 -16.18
C PRO A 179 -0.17 -18.53 -15.17
N LYS A 180 0.16 -17.28 -15.49
CA LYS A 180 0.91 -16.40 -14.59
C LYS A 180 0.03 -15.92 -13.43
N LEU A 181 -1.19 -15.49 -13.69
CA LEU A 181 -2.12 -15.01 -12.69
C LEU A 181 -2.51 -16.09 -11.65
N GLN A 182 -2.48 -17.36 -12.03
CA GLN A 182 -2.71 -18.49 -11.12
C GLN A 182 -1.61 -18.68 -10.07
N THR A 183 -0.45 -18.05 -10.25
CA THR A 183 0.63 -18.06 -9.24
C THR A 183 0.47 -16.97 -8.18
N ALA A 184 -0.53 -16.10 -8.31
CA ALA A 184 -0.74 -14.96 -7.43
C ALA A 184 -1.14 -15.38 -6.02
N VAL A 185 -0.61 -14.66 -5.03
CA VAL A 185 -1.10 -14.69 -3.64
C VAL A 185 -2.39 -13.87 -3.51
N VAL A 186 -2.46 -12.78 -4.24
CA VAL A 186 -3.63 -11.88 -4.34
C VAL A 186 -3.53 -11.06 -5.62
N ILE A 187 -4.67 -10.67 -6.18
CA ILE A 187 -4.74 -9.82 -7.38
C ILE A 187 -5.49 -8.54 -7.05
N VAL A 188 -4.98 -7.41 -7.51
CA VAL A 188 -5.71 -6.13 -7.55
C VAL A 188 -6.24 -5.95 -8.97
N CYS A 189 -7.55 -5.97 -9.15
CA CYS A 189 -8.19 -5.85 -10.45
C CYS A 189 -8.90 -4.51 -10.60
N VAL A 190 -8.37 -3.64 -11.48
CA VAL A 190 -8.82 -2.26 -11.67
C VAL A 190 -9.65 -2.16 -12.93
N ALA A 191 -10.90 -1.73 -12.82
CA ALA A 191 -11.83 -1.68 -13.94
C ALA A 191 -12.88 -0.57 -13.80
N GLY A 192 -13.09 0.17 -14.88
CA GLY A 192 -14.20 1.10 -15.05
C GLY A 192 -15.37 0.49 -15.83
N MET A 193 -16.19 1.32 -16.46
CA MET A 193 -17.38 0.94 -17.22
C MET A 193 -18.33 0.06 -16.40
N GLU A 194 -18.60 -1.18 -16.83
CA GLU A 194 -19.41 -2.19 -16.14
C GLU A 194 -18.60 -3.12 -15.23
N ALA A 195 -17.27 -2.97 -15.23
CA ALA A 195 -16.33 -3.71 -14.38
C ALA A 195 -16.52 -5.24 -14.37
N ALA A 196 -16.72 -5.84 -15.52
CA ALA A 196 -16.90 -7.30 -15.63
C ALA A 196 -15.60 -8.10 -15.41
N LEU A 197 -14.44 -7.48 -15.59
CA LEU A 197 -13.13 -8.16 -15.49
C LEU A 197 -12.88 -8.85 -14.15
N PRO A 198 -13.15 -8.27 -12.97
CA PRO A 198 -12.92 -8.95 -11.70
C PRO A 198 -13.73 -10.24 -11.57
N SER A 199 -15.00 -10.25 -12.02
CA SER A 199 -15.85 -11.42 -11.99
C SER A 199 -15.32 -12.55 -12.88
N VAL A 200 -14.87 -12.22 -14.09
CA VAL A 200 -14.27 -13.18 -15.03
C VAL A 200 -12.94 -13.70 -14.48
N LEU A 201 -12.08 -12.82 -13.99
CA LEU A 201 -10.78 -13.18 -13.41
C LEU A 201 -10.93 -14.09 -12.19
N GLY A 202 -11.91 -13.79 -11.31
CA GLY A 202 -12.21 -14.60 -10.13
C GLY A 202 -12.53 -16.06 -10.46
N GLY A 203 -13.08 -16.33 -11.64
CA GLY A 203 -13.33 -17.69 -12.12
C GLY A 203 -12.09 -18.45 -12.59
N TYR A 204 -10.95 -17.77 -12.80
CA TYR A 204 -9.71 -18.40 -13.27
C TYR A 204 -8.66 -18.61 -12.18
N VAL A 205 -8.78 -17.96 -11.01
CA VAL A 205 -7.76 -17.95 -9.97
C VAL A 205 -8.32 -18.40 -8.62
N ALA A 206 -7.46 -19.01 -7.80
CA ALA A 206 -7.83 -19.47 -6.47
C ALA A 206 -7.57 -18.41 -5.38
N CYS A 207 -6.79 -17.38 -5.69
CA CYS A 207 -6.46 -16.31 -4.72
C CYS A 207 -7.58 -15.27 -4.61
N PRO A 208 -7.57 -14.43 -3.54
CA PRO A 208 -8.43 -13.26 -3.45
C PRO A 208 -8.20 -12.28 -4.60
N VAL A 209 -9.28 -11.70 -5.11
CA VAL A 209 -9.28 -10.62 -6.11
C VAL A 209 -9.87 -9.38 -5.49
N ILE A 210 -9.06 -8.32 -5.35
CA ILE A 210 -9.50 -7.03 -4.84
C ILE A 210 -9.90 -6.16 -6.02
N GLY A 211 -11.20 -6.02 -6.24
CA GLY A 211 -11.75 -5.14 -7.26
C GLY A 211 -11.63 -3.68 -6.85
N VAL A 212 -11.01 -2.89 -7.72
CA VAL A 212 -10.93 -1.43 -7.60
C VAL A 212 -11.74 -0.82 -8.73
N PRO A 213 -12.97 -0.38 -8.47
CA PRO A 213 -13.76 0.31 -9.48
C PRO A 213 -13.12 1.65 -9.82
N THR A 214 -13.17 2.06 -11.08
CA THR A 214 -12.70 3.38 -11.50
C THR A 214 -13.86 4.26 -11.96
N SER A 215 -13.67 5.58 -11.86
CA SER A 215 -14.59 6.58 -12.41
C SER A 215 -14.54 6.65 -13.93
N VAL A 216 -13.70 5.86 -14.57
CA VAL A 216 -13.58 5.76 -16.03
C VAL A 216 -14.88 5.21 -16.62
N GLY A 217 -15.49 6.01 -17.51
CA GLY A 217 -16.73 5.65 -18.16
C GLY A 217 -17.55 6.88 -18.53
N TYR A 218 -18.75 6.65 -19.02
CA TYR A 218 -19.68 7.70 -19.43
C TYR A 218 -21.13 7.26 -19.21
N GLY A 219 -22.08 8.19 -19.30
CA GLY A 219 -23.53 7.91 -19.22
C GLY A 219 -23.88 7.15 -17.93
N ALA A 220 -24.42 5.95 -18.07
CA ALA A 220 -24.86 5.11 -16.95
C ALA A 220 -23.72 4.56 -16.06
N SER A 221 -22.45 4.85 -16.36
CA SER A 221 -21.35 4.47 -15.46
C SER A 221 -21.37 5.29 -14.16
N LEU A 222 -22.03 6.47 -14.16
CA LEU A 222 -22.22 7.33 -12.99
C LEU A 222 -20.92 7.52 -12.20
N GLN A 223 -19.84 7.87 -12.89
CA GLN A 223 -18.52 8.11 -12.28
C GLN A 223 -18.03 6.91 -11.43
N GLY A 224 -18.25 5.69 -11.91
CA GLY A 224 -17.77 4.47 -11.27
C GLY A 224 -18.74 3.79 -10.32
N ILE A 225 -19.93 4.36 -10.07
CA ILE A 225 -20.97 3.72 -9.23
C ILE A 225 -21.40 2.40 -9.85
N THR A 226 -21.64 2.33 -11.16
CA THR A 226 -21.97 1.09 -11.85
C THR A 226 -20.88 0.05 -11.73
N ALA A 227 -19.62 0.45 -11.89
CA ALA A 227 -18.47 -0.44 -11.70
C ALA A 227 -18.42 -0.99 -10.27
N MET A 228 -18.60 -0.15 -9.27
CA MET A 228 -18.63 -0.55 -7.87
C MET A 228 -19.78 -1.51 -7.56
N LEU A 229 -20.99 -1.23 -8.01
CA LEU A 229 -22.16 -2.10 -7.79
C LEU A 229 -21.97 -3.45 -8.48
N SER A 230 -21.40 -3.47 -9.69
CA SER A 230 -21.09 -4.70 -10.40
C SER A 230 -20.11 -5.57 -9.61
N MET A 231 -19.04 -4.98 -9.07
CA MET A 231 -18.06 -5.71 -8.26
C MET A 231 -18.67 -6.22 -6.94
N LEU A 232 -19.51 -5.42 -6.28
CA LEU A 232 -20.17 -5.80 -5.02
C LEU A 232 -21.19 -6.94 -5.20
N THR A 233 -21.79 -7.07 -6.38
CA THR A 233 -22.83 -8.06 -6.68
C THR A 233 -22.32 -9.21 -7.56
N CYS A 234 -21.02 -9.29 -7.81
CA CYS A 234 -20.48 -10.33 -8.68
C CYS A 234 -20.59 -11.73 -8.05
N CYS A 235 -20.76 -12.75 -8.89
CA CYS A 235 -20.96 -14.15 -8.46
C CYS A 235 -19.66 -14.84 -8.00
N ALA A 236 -18.48 -14.29 -8.33
CA ALA A 236 -17.20 -14.90 -7.96
C ALA A 236 -16.94 -14.69 -6.45
N SER A 237 -16.89 -15.79 -5.70
CA SER A 237 -16.81 -15.77 -4.22
C SER A 237 -15.49 -15.22 -3.67
N ASN A 238 -14.44 -15.19 -4.49
CA ASN A 238 -13.12 -14.68 -4.13
C ASN A 238 -12.90 -13.20 -4.51
N VAL A 239 -13.95 -12.50 -5.00
CA VAL A 239 -13.89 -11.08 -5.34
C VAL A 239 -14.43 -10.24 -4.18
N VAL A 240 -13.65 -9.25 -3.79
CA VAL A 240 -14.05 -8.19 -2.85
C VAL A 240 -13.86 -6.84 -3.51
N CYS A 241 -14.58 -5.80 -3.05
CA CYS A 241 -14.54 -4.49 -3.66
C CYS A 241 -14.05 -3.43 -2.66
N VAL A 242 -13.22 -2.49 -3.13
CA VAL A 242 -12.87 -1.27 -2.41
C VAL A 242 -13.60 -0.06 -3.02
N ASN A 243 -13.34 1.16 -2.54
CA ASN A 243 -13.98 2.36 -3.04
C ASN A 243 -13.52 2.72 -4.47
N ILE A 244 -14.29 3.56 -5.15
CA ILE A 244 -14.00 4.10 -6.49
C ILE A 244 -12.67 4.86 -6.46
N ASP A 245 -11.84 4.64 -7.49
CA ASP A 245 -10.51 5.25 -7.68
C ASP A 245 -9.56 5.05 -6.49
N ALA A 246 -9.77 4.03 -5.67
CA ALA A 246 -8.99 3.76 -4.47
C ALA A 246 -7.83 2.78 -4.74
N GLY A 247 -6.95 3.12 -5.68
CA GLY A 247 -5.76 2.32 -6.01
C GLY A 247 -4.89 2.06 -4.79
N PHE A 248 -4.62 3.09 -3.99
CA PHE A 248 -3.92 2.96 -2.70
C PHE A 248 -4.55 1.88 -1.82
N LYS A 249 -5.86 1.94 -1.60
CA LYS A 249 -6.54 0.98 -0.70
C LYS A 249 -6.48 -0.45 -1.23
N GLY A 250 -6.66 -0.63 -2.54
CA GLY A 250 -6.51 -1.92 -3.20
C GLY A 250 -5.11 -2.49 -3.03
N GLY A 251 -4.08 -1.69 -3.32
CA GLY A 251 -2.68 -2.04 -3.14
C GLY A 251 -2.31 -2.33 -1.68
N TYR A 252 -2.77 -1.51 -0.75
CA TYR A 252 -2.47 -1.67 0.67
C TYR A 252 -3.04 -2.97 1.25
N VAL A 253 -4.31 -3.28 0.96
CA VAL A 253 -4.94 -4.53 1.42
C VAL A 253 -4.27 -5.74 0.77
N ALA A 254 -3.95 -5.67 -0.51
CA ALA A 254 -3.19 -6.72 -1.20
C ALA A 254 -1.80 -6.94 -0.57
N GLY A 255 -1.12 -5.85 -0.24
CA GLY A 255 0.17 -5.91 0.45
C GLY A 255 0.10 -6.53 1.84
N LEU A 256 -0.95 -6.25 2.61
CA LEU A 256 -1.18 -6.89 3.90
C LEU A 256 -1.41 -8.41 3.75
N ILE A 257 -2.18 -8.85 2.75
CA ILE A 257 -2.39 -10.27 2.48
C ILE A 257 -1.07 -10.93 2.10
N ALA A 258 -0.33 -10.34 1.16
CA ALA A 258 0.92 -10.91 0.64
C ALA A 258 2.02 -11.01 1.70
N THR A 259 2.09 -10.07 2.64
CA THR A 259 3.13 -10.07 3.69
C THR A 259 2.82 -11.04 4.83
N ARG A 260 1.56 -11.49 4.99
CA ARG A 260 1.14 -12.45 6.03
C ARG A 260 1.09 -13.89 5.53
N SER A 261 1.11 -14.12 4.22
CA SER A 261 1.02 -15.47 3.61
C SER A 261 2.32 -16.28 3.68
N LYS A 262 3.33 -15.86 4.44
CA LYS A 262 4.62 -16.56 4.60
C LYS A 262 4.68 -17.48 5.82
N ASP A 263 3.59 -17.57 6.59
CA ASP A 263 3.43 -18.50 7.72
C ASP A 263 2.53 -19.70 7.26
#